data_f7cf3233bfd91b067c8e3566d59fb0f1
#
_entry.id   f7cf3233bfd91b067c8e3566d59fb0f1
#
_cell.length_a   1.000
_cell.length_b   1.000
_cell.length_c   1.000
_cell.angle_alpha   90.00
_cell.angle_beta   90.00
_cell.angle_gamma   90.00
#
_symmetry.space_group_name_H-M   'P 1'
#
loop_
_entity.id
_entity.type
_entity.pdbx_description
1 polymer ?
#
loop_
_entity_poly.entity_id
_entity_poly.type
_entity_poly.pdbx_seq_one_letter_code
_entity_poly.pdbx_strand_id
1 'polypeptide(L)'
;MSPDLHGSSWDALPGGQQLRHDLELSLAYWWPRIFGYHLLQLGPLSADFDSSKCAVKHQFSIYPECGASLRGEYCQLPVKSASIDAVAMHLLLESEQDPYRILREVDRVLVSGGYLIISGINPFSSAYLGKLLPKYQQRWPWNGNFFMPARVRDWLGLLGYQLVHDERLCYHAFMSDWDFPLLLRQWQHHWLPGTGAVYLLVARKLEAPLTPLTNRQRKRVSGWQPAATAGYSGRMKRE
;
A
#
# COMPACT_ATOMS: atom_id res chain seq x y z
N MET A 1 -17.16 -26.40 8.38
CA MET A 1 -15.79 -26.27 7.85
C MET A 1 -15.83 -25.07 6.92
N SER A 2 -15.48 -23.90 7.45
CA SER A 2 -15.41 -22.69 6.62
C SER A 2 -14.32 -22.92 5.58
N PRO A 3 -14.53 -22.61 4.30
CA PRO A 3 -13.46 -22.68 3.32
C PRO A 3 -12.36 -21.73 3.78
N ASP A 4 -11.11 -22.20 3.79
CA ASP A 4 -9.94 -21.39 4.12
C ASP A 4 -9.86 -20.23 3.10
N LEU A 5 -10.48 -19.11 3.46
CA LEU A 5 -10.52 -17.89 2.65
C LEU A 5 -9.14 -17.21 2.61
N HIS A 6 -8.28 -17.57 3.56
CA HIS A 6 -6.94 -17.01 3.71
C HIS A 6 -5.92 -18.10 3.44
N GLY A 7 -4.97 -17.86 2.57
CA GLY A 7 -3.80 -18.71 2.42
C GLY A 7 -3.03 -18.73 3.75
N SER A 8 -3.10 -19.85 4.44
CA SER A 8 -2.43 -20.02 5.74
C SER A 8 -0.92 -20.27 5.59
N SER A 9 -0.45 -20.66 4.41
CA SER A 9 0.95 -20.99 4.15
C SER A 9 1.31 -20.76 2.69
N TRP A 10 2.56 -20.47 2.42
CA TRP A 10 3.10 -20.37 1.06
C TRP A 10 2.98 -21.69 0.28
N ASP A 11 2.97 -22.83 0.95
CA ASP A 11 2.80 -24.15 0.34
C ASP A 11 1.38 -24.39 -0.20
N ALA A 12 0.39 -23.64 0.32
CA ALA A 12 -0.98 -23.71 -0.19
C ALA A 12 -1.13 -23.12 -1.60
N LEU A 13 -0.18 -22.27 -2.01
CA LEU A 13 -0.14 -21.67 -3.34
C LEU A 13 0.77 -22.50 -4.25
N PRO A 14 0.30 -22.98 -5.42
CA PRO A 14 1.18 -23.62 -6.40
C PRO A 14 2.32 -22.66 -6.80
N GLY A 15 3.57 -23.10 -6.60
CA GLY A 15 4.75 -22.25 -6.79
C GLY A 15 4.96 -21.16 -5.72
N GLY A 16 4.25 -21.26 -4.58
CA GLY A 16 4.32 -20.25 -3.53
C GLY A 16 5.71 -20.10 -2.90
N GLN A 17 6.48 -21.17 -2.77
CA GLN A 17 7.87 -21.10 -2.28
C GLN A 17 8.78 -20.33 -3.27
N GLN A 18 8.58 -20.50 -4.58
CA GLN A 18 9.31 -19.73 -5.58
C GLN A 18 8.90 -18.24 -5.51
N LEU A 19 7.60 -17.96 -5.38
CA LEU A 19 7.10 -16.60 -5.19
C LEU A 19 7.69 -15.95 -3.94
N ARG A 20 7.71 -16.68 -2.81
CA ARG A 20 8.33 -16.23 -1.57
C ARG A 20 9.78 -15.84 -1.80
N HIS A 21 10.55 -16.72 -2.45
CA HIS A 21 11.96 -16.47 -2.78
C HIS A 21 12.14 -15.24 -3.67
N ASP A 22 11.34 -15.08 -4.72
CA ASP A 22 11.39 -13.92 -5.61
C ASP A 22 11.08 -12.61 -4.86
N LEU A 23 10.08 -12.64 -3.95
CA LEU A 23 9.75 -11.51 -3.08
C LEU A 23 10.90 -11.18 -2.10
N GLU A 24 11.55 -12.21 -1.52
CA GLU A 24 12.70 -12.04 -0.62
C GLU A 24 13.87 -11.37 -1.34
N LEU A 25 14.15 -11.77 -2.59
CA LEU A 25 15.18 -11.15 -3.42
C LEU A 25 14.88 -9.69 -3.74
N SER A 26 13.66 -9.39 -4.13
CA SER A 26 13.24 -8.01 -4.43
C SER A 26 13.25 -7.12 -3.19
N LEU A 27 12.79 -7.63 -2.05
CA LEU A 27 12.76 -6.89 -0.78
C LEU A 27 14.14 -6.79 -0.11
N ALA A 28 15.13 -7.60 -0.51
CA ALA A 28 16.48 -7.55 0.05
C ALA A 28 17.14 -6.16 -0.07
N TYR A 29 16.79 -5.42 -1.12
CA TYR A 29 17.23 -4.03 -1.31
C TYR A 29 16.55 -3.07 -0.34
N TRP A 30 15.29 -3.33 0.05
CA TRP A 30 14.47 -2.42 0.84
C TRP A 30 14.64 -2.62 2.34
N TRP A 31 14.79 -3.87 2.81
CA TRP A 31 14.89 -4.18 4.24
C TRP A 31 15.94 -3.37 5.00
N PRO A 32 17.17 -3.17 4.50
CA PRO A 32 18.16 -2.37 5.21
C PRO A 32 17.85 -0.86 5.23
N ARG A 33 16.90 -0.40 4.41
CA ARG A 33 16.49 1.01 4.31
C ARG A 33 15.29 1.36 5.18
N ILE A 34 14.65 0.34 5.74
CA ILE A 34 13.51 0.48 6.63
C ILE A 34 14.04 0.57 8.05
N PHE A 35 13.95 1.76 8.64
CA PHE A 35 14.41 2.03 9.98
C PHE A 35 13.22 2.22 10.92
N GLY A 36 13.42 1.92 12.19
CA GLY A 36 12.43 2.11 13.24
C GLY A 36 12.51 1.08 14.33
N TYR A 37 11.47 0.99 15.13
CA TYR A 37 11.37 0.08 16.27
C TYR A 37 10.44 -1.10 15.99
N HIS A 38 9.36 -0.91 15.21
CA HIS A 38 8.27 -1.85 15.05
C HIS A 38 7.96 -2.16 13.59
N LEU A 39 8.08 -3.42 13.21
CA LEU A 39 7.57 -3.96 11.95
C LEU A 39 6.33 -4.82 12.24
N LEU A 40 5.21 -4.44 11.67
CA LEU A 40 3.97 -5.19 11.71
C LEU A 40 3.81 -6.06 10.45
N GLN A 41 3.63 -7.36 10.64
CA GLN A 41 3.34 -8.33 9.60
C GLN A 41 1.84 -8.67 9.65
N LEU A 42 1.09 -8.22 8.65
CA LEU A 42 -0.35 -8.49 8.57
C LEU A 42 -0.64 -9.75 7.74
N GLY A 43 -1.35 -10.67 8.34
CA GLY A 43 -1.73 -11.94 7.74
C GLY A 43 -0.69 -13.05 7.88
N PRO A 44 -1.11 -14.32 7.72
CA PRO A 44 -0.28 -15.48 7.97
C PRO A 44 0.91 -15.58 7.01
N LEU A 45 0.73 -15.24 5.73
CA LEU A 45 1.82 -15.23 4.75
C LEU A 45 2.90 -14.21 5.08
N SER A 46 2.50 -13.06 5.62
CA SER A 46 3.44 -12.03 6.06
C SER A 46 4.20 -12.47 7.32
N ALA A 47 3.54 -13.18 8.22
CA ALA A 47 4.15 -13.72 9.44
C ALA A 47 5.19 -14.81 9.15
N ASP A 48 4.96 -15.63 8.12
CA ASP A 48 5.88 -16.68 7.65
C ASP A 48 6.95 -16.17 6.68
N PHE A 49 6.94 -14.88 6.38
CA PHE A 49 7.92 -14.26 5.47
C PHE A 49 9.22 -13.90 6.20
N ASP A 50 10.38 -14.26 5.60
CA ASP A 50 11.67 -13.92 6.18
C ASP A 50 11.99 -12.43 6.05
N SER A 51 11.89 -11.73 7.17
CA SER A 51 12.27 -10.32 7.32
C SER A 51 13.52 -10.12 8.19
N SER A 52 14.35 -11.15 8.36
CA SER A 52 15.57 -11.10 9.18
C SER A 52 16.57 -10.03 8.73
N LYS A 53 16.57 -9.69 7.42
CA LYS A 53 17.40 -8.63 6.84
C LYS A 53 16.90 -7.21 7.16
N CYS A 54 15.69 -7.07 7.72
CA CYS A 54 15.16 -5.78 8.13
C CYS A 54 15.92 -5.22 9.33
N ALA A 55 16.26 -3.93 9.29
CA ALA A 55 16.93 -3.27 10.40
C ALA A 55 16.04 -3.13 11.65
N VAL A 56 14.71 -3.25 11.49
CA VAL A 56 13.75 -3.22 12.59
C VAL A 56 13.78 -4.53 13.37
N LYS A 57 14.15 -4.45 14.64
CA LYS A 57 14.34 -5.65 15.47
C LYS A 57 13.05 -6.21 16.07
N HIS A 58 12.10 -5.34 16.44
CA HIS A 58 10.84 -5.77 17.00
C HIS A 58 9.83 -6.03 15.89
N GLN A 59 9.62 -7.30 15.59
CA GLN A 59 8.72 -7.77 14.54
C GLN A 59 7.62 -8.59 15.18
N PHE A 60 6.38 -8.34 14.79
CA PHE A 60 5.23 -9.07 15.29
C PHE A 60 4.13 -9.16 14.25
N SER A 61 3.31 -10.21 14.35
CA SER A 61 2.24 -10.49 13.40
C SER A 61 0.87 -10.29 14.01
N ILE A 62 -0.08 -9.83 13.17
CA ILE A 62 -1.50 -9.73 13.52
C ILE A 62 -2.33 -10.42 12.44
N TYR A 63 -3.14 -11.39 12.87
CA TYR A 63 -4.20 -12.02 12.07
C TYR A 63 -5.22 -12.71 13.00
N PRO A 64 -6.44 -13.03 12.52
CA PRO A 64 -7.52 -13.53 13.37
C PRO A 64 -7.25 -14.95 13.91
N GLU A 65 -6.52 -15.78 13.15
CA GLU A 65 -6.32 -17.21 13.44
C GLU A 65 -5.29 -17.45 14.55
N CYS A 66 -5.15 -18.71 14.95
CA CYS A 66 -4.10 -19.14 15.88
C CYS A 66 -2.73 -19.09 15.23
N GLY A 67 -1.71 -18.69 15.99
CA GLY A 67 -0.32 -18.59 15.51
C GLY A 67 0.18 -17.16 15.35
N ALA A 68 -0.71 -16.17 15.32
CA ALA A 68 -0.33 -14.76 15.36
C ALA A 68 0.37 -14.38 16.67
N SER A 69 1.30 -13.43 16.62
CA SER A 69 1.86 -12.82 17.83
C SER A 69 0.76 -12.09 18.62
N LEU A 70 -0.18 -11.49 17.91
CA LEU A 70 -1.36 -10.83 18.47
C LEU A 70 -2.57 -11.14 17.58
N ARG A 71 -3.67 -11.60 18.17
CA ARG A 71 -4.92 -11.81 17.44
C ARG A 71 -5.67 -10.49 17.26
N GLY A 72 -6.13 -10.24 16.05
CA GLY A 72 -6.90 -9.03 15.74
C GLY A 72 -7.50 -9.05 14.34
N GLU A 73 -8.56 -8.27 14.18
CA GLU A 73 -9.20 -8.03 12.90
C GLU A 73 -8.38 -7.02 12.09
N TYR A 74 -8.23 -7.25 10.79
CA TYR A 74 -7.45 -6.36 9.93
C TYR A 74 -8.06 -4.96 9.78
N CYS A 75 -9.39 -4.88 9.89
CA CYS A 75 -10.13 -3.63 9.82
C CYS A 75 -10.16 -2.84 11.15
N GLN A 76 -9.64 -3.43 12.24
CA GLN A 76 -9.61 -2.82 13.57
C GLN A 76 -8.40 -3.36 14.34
N LEU A 77 -7.23 -2.83 14.04
CA LEU A 77 -5.98 -3.28 14.63
C LEU A 77 -5.87 -2.87 16.11
N PRO A 78 -5.55 -3.80 17.02
CA PRO A 78 -5.38 -3.52 18.45
C PRO A 78 -4.03 -2.81 18.72
N VAL A 79 -3.71 -1.81 17.93
CA VAL A 79 -2.44 -1.08 17.94
C VAL A 79 -2.73 0.41 17.98
N LYS A 80 -1.91 1.13 18.74
CA LYS A 80 -2.00 2.59 18.86
C LYS A 80 -1.76 3.27 17.51
N SER A 81 -2.45 4.39 17.27
CA SER A 81 -2.22 5.22 16.09
C SER A 81 -0.79 5.76 16.07
N ALA A 82 -0.20 5.86 14.87
CA ALA A 82 1.14 6.38 14.62
C ALA A 82 2.21 5.77 15.56
N SER A 83 2.27 4.44 15.62
CA SER A 83 3.21 3.72 16.48
C SER A 83 4.03 2.64 15.76
N ILE A 84 3.74 2.38 14.48
CA ILE A 84 4.40 1.36 13.68
C ILE A 84 5.23 2.03 12.59
N ASP A 85 6.49 1.61 12.45
CA ASP A 85 7.42 2.20 11.47
C ASP A 85 7.31 1.55 10.09
N ALA A 86 6.98 0.25 10.05
CA ALA A 86 6.74 -0.45 8.79
C ALA A 86 5.63 -1.49 8.92
N VAL A 87 4.87 -1.65 7.84
CA VAL A 87 3.84 -2.69 7.71
C VAL A 87 4.12 -3.50 6.46
N ALA A 88 4.11 -4.82 6.58
CA ALA A 88 4.19 -5.75 5.46
C ALA A 88 2.89 -6.56 5.36
N MET A 89 2.32 -6.62 4.16
CA MET A 89 1.15 -7.44 3.85
C MET A 89 1.32 -8.13 2.49
N HIS A 90 1.36 -9.46 2.55
CA HIS A 90 1.55 -10.30 1.37
C HIS A 90 0.26 -11.06 1.06
N LEU A 91 -0.29 -10.82 -0.15
CA LEU A 91 -1.50 -11.48 -0.67
C LEU A 91 -2.70 -11.41 0.30
N LEU A 92 -2.77 -10.35 1.10
CA LEU A 92 -3.82 -10.16 2.10
C LEU A 92 -5.08 -9.53 1.50
N LEU A 93 -4.90 -8.53 0.64
CA LEU A 93 -6.01 -7.75 0.10
C LEU A 93 -7.00 -8.60 -0.71
N GLU A 94 -6.52 -9.68 -1.33
CA GLU A 94 -7.32 -10.60 -2.14
C GLU A 94 -8.35 -11.38 -1.33
N SER A 95 -8.04 -11.63 -0.06
CA SER A 95 -8.88 -12.43 0.84
C SER A 95 -9.98 -11.60 1.50
N GLU A 96 -9.90 -10.28 1.41
CA GLU A 96 -10.75 -9.38 2.17
C GLU A 96 -11.84 -8.72 1.31
N GLN A 97 -13.00 -8.50 1.93
CA GLN A 97 -14.14 -7.88 1.25
C GLN A 97 -13.96 -6.36 1.08
N ASP A 98 -13.35 -5.71 2.06
CA ASP A 98 -13.11 -4.26 2.06
C ASP A 98 -11.61 -3.94 2.26
N PRO A 99 -10.78 -4.10 1.19
CA PRO A 99 -9.34 -3.87 1.27
C PRO A 99 -9.00 -2.40 1.55
N TYR A 100 -9.84 -1.46 1.13
CA TYR A 100 -9.60 -0.05 1.39
C TYR A 100 -9.72 0.29 2.89
N ARG A 101 -10.63 -0.38 3.60
CA ARG A 101 -10.77 -0.22 5.06
C ARG A 101 -9.52 -0.72 5.79
N ILE A 102 -8.92 -1.82 5.33
CA ILE A 102 -7.63 -2.31 5.86
C ILE A 102 -6.53 -1.27 5.64
N LEU A 103 -6.42 -0.72 4.42
CA LEU A 103 -5.42 0.31 4.12
C LEU A 103 -5.58 1.56 4.99
N ARG A 104 -6.81 1.99 5.28
CA ARG A 104 -7.08 3.10 6.21
C ARG A 104 -6.65 2.78 7.63
N GLU A 105 -6.85 1.55 8.07
CA GLU A 105 -6.45 1.13 9.41
C GLU A 105 -4.92 1.00 9.52
N VAL A 106 -4.28 0.50 8.48
CA VAL A 106 -2.81 0.51 8.35
C VAL A 106 -2.28 1.94 8.36
N ASP A 107 -2.93 2.86 7.63
CA ASP A 107 -2.58 4.28 7.66
C ASP A 107 -2.69 4.89 9.06
N ARG A 108 -3.72 4.54 9.82
CA ARG A 108 -3.90 5.00 11.19
C ARG A 108 -2.73 4.60 12.11
N VAL A 109 -2.25 3.36 12.00
CA VAL A 109 -1.20 2.83 12.88
C VAL A 109 0.20 3.20 12.45
N LEU A 110 0.42 3.46 11.15
CA LEU A 110 1.72 3.78 10.58
C LEU A 110 2.14 5.23 10.93
N VAL A 111 3.39 5.40 11.35
CA VAL A 111 3.97 6.72 11.59
C VAL A 111 4.14 7.50 10.29
N SER A 112 4.20 8.82 10.37
CA SER A 112 4.64 9.65 9.24
C SER A 112 6.07 9.29 8.85
N GLY A 113 6.31 9.15 7.54
CA GLY A 113 7.60 8.68 7.02
C GLY A 113 7.77 7.15 7.05
N GLY A 114 6.83 6.40 7.63
CA GLY A 114 6.85 4.94 7.70
C GLY A 114 6.64 4.25 6.35
N TYR A 115 6.98 2.98 6.27
CA TYR A 115 6.94 2.18 5.04
C TYR A 115 5.80 1.19 5.05
N LEU A 116 5.15 1.06 3.91
CA LEU A 116 4.11 0.08 3.64
C LEU A 116 4.53 -0.79 2.47
N ILE A 117 4.60 -2.10 2.70
CA ILE A 117 4.96 -3.12 1.71
C ILE A 117 3.69 -3.91 1.41
N ILE A 118 3.31 -3.99 0.14
CA ILE A 118 2.13 -4.73 -0.33
C ILE A 118 2.56 -5.63 -1.48
N SER A 119 2.26 -6.92 -1.40
CA SER A 119 2.24 -7.77 -2.57
C SER A 119 0.82 -8.26 -2.84
N GLY A 120 0.47 -8.39 -4.11
CA GLY A 120 -0.86 -8.83 -4.52
C GLY A 120 -0.87 -9.46 -5.91
N ILE A 121 -1.94 -10.19 -6.24
CA ILE A 121 -2.08 -10.89 -7.51
C ILE A 121 -2.55 -9.92 -8.60
N ASN A 122 -1.84 -9.95 -9.72
CA ASN A 122 -2.15 -9.12 -10.87
C ASN A 122 -3.26 -9.78 -11.72
N PRO A 123 -4.42 -9.15 -11.88
CA PRO A 123 -5.51 -9.69 -12.70
C PRO A 123 -5.19 -9.77 -14.20
N PHE A 124 -4.18 -9.01 -14.68
CA PHE A 124 -3.73 -9.07 -16.07
C PHE A 124 -2.66 -10.12 -16.34
N SER A 125 -2.45 -11.02 -15.41
CA SER A 125 -1.47 -12.10 -15.55
C SER A 125 -2.14 -13.42 -15.97
N SER A 126 -1.29 -14.39 -16.35
CA SER A 126 -1.71 -15.77 -16.58
C SER A 126 -2.34 -16.43 -15.33
N ALA A 127 -2.04 -15.93 -14.13
CA ALA A 127 -2.65 -16.40 -12.89
C ALA A 127 -4.18 -16.21 -12.87
N TYR A 128 -4.71 -15.20 -13.58
CA TYR A 128 -6.16 -14.98 -13.69
C TYR A 128 -6.88 -16.12 -14.44
N LEU A 129 -6.20 -16.82 -15.34
CA LEU A 129 -6.78 -17.97 -16.05
C LEU A 129 -7.25 -19.07 -15.09
N GLY A 130 -6.57 -19.23 -13.94
CA GLY A 130 -7.01 -20.15 -12.90
C GLY A 130 -8.41 -19.83 -12.37
N LYS A 131 -8.80 -18.55 -12.32
CA LYS A 131 -10.15 -18.12 -11.91
C LYS A 131 -11.24 -18.56 -12.91
N LEU A 132 -10.89 -18.76 -14.18
CA LEU A 132 -11.80 -19.22 -15.22
C LEU A 132 -11.98 -20.74 -15.23
N LEU A 133 -11.07 -21.48 -14.60
CA LEU A 133 -11.10 -22.94 -14.57
C LEU A 133 -11.88 -23.43 -13.33
N PRO A 134 -12.94 -24.27 -13.51
CA PRO A 134 -13.77 -24.75 -12.40
C PRO A 134 -12.98 -25.47 -11.30
N LYS A 135 -11.86 -26.13 -11.68
CA LYS A 135 -10.95 -26.85 -10.76
C LYS A 135 -10.32 -25.94 -9.68
N TYR A 136 -10.11 -24.64 -10.00
CA TYR A 136 -9.40 -23.69 -9.16
C TYR A 136 -10.29 -22.63 -8.49
N GLN A 137 -11.49 -22.41 -9.03
CA GLN A 137 -12.39 -21.31 -8.58
C GLN A 137 -12.69 -21.32 -7.08
N GLN A 138 -12.72 -22.49 -6.44
CA GLN A 138 -13.01 -22.63 -5.00
C GLN A 138 -11.73 -22.69 -4.13
N ARG A 139 -10.56 -22.61 -4.75
CA ARG A 139 -9.29 -22.68 -4.03
C ARG A 139 -8.70 -21.28 -3.89
N TRP A 140 -8.14 -21.01 -2.73
CA TRP A 140 -7.32 -19.83 -2.57
C TRP A 140 -6.08 -19.92 -3.51
N PRO A 141 -5.67 -18.81 -4.15
CA PRO A 141 -6.18 -17.43 -4.08
C PRO A 141 -7.31 -17.10 -5.07
N TRP A 142 -7.72 -18.02 -5.94
CA TRP A 142 -8.70 -17.76 -7.04
C TRP A 142 -10.11 -17.50 -6.55
N ASN A 143 -10.49 -17.92 -5.34
CA ASN A 143 -11.76 -17.58 -4.68
C ASN A 143 -11.80 -16.13 -4.19
N GLY A 144 -10.64 -15.46 -4.10
CA GLY A 144 -10.51 -14.08 -3.64
C GLY A 144 -10.75 -13.02 -4.72
N ASN A 145 -10.57 -11.77 -4.35
CA ASN A 145 -10.69 -10.61 -5.24
C ASN A 145 -9.32 -10.15 -5.70
N PHE A 146 -9.09 -10.10 -7.00
CA PHE A 146 -7.83 -9.60 -7.54
C PHE A 146 -7.95 -8.11 -7.83
N PHE A 147 -7.01 -7.33 -7.31
CA PHE A 147 -6.98 -5.88 -7.49
C PHE A 147 -5.87 -5.47 -8.43
N MET A 148 -6.22 -4.61 -9.40
CA MET A 148 -5.22 -4.03 -10.28
C MET A 148 -4.19 -3.22 -9.48
N PRO A 149 -2.89 -3.34 -9.78
CA PRO A 149 -1.87 -2.50 -9.14
C PRO A 149 -2.17 -1.00 -9.24
N ALA A 150 -2.72 -0.55 -10.37
CA ALA A 150 -3.15 0.82 -10.56
C ALA A 150 -4.19 1.26 -9.51
N ARG A 151 -5.18 0.41 -9.22
CA ARG A 151 -6.21 0.70 -8.23
C ARG A 151 -5.64 0.78 -6.81
N VAL A 152 -4.71 -0.12 -6.48
CA VAL A 152 -4.04 -0.08 -5.16
C VAL A 152 -3.20 1.19 -5.05
N ARG A 153 -2.49 1.59 -6.12
CA ARG A 153 -1.75 2.87 -6.16
C ARG A 153 -2.66 4.08 -5.97
N ASP A 154 -3.84 4.09 -6.60
CA ASP A 154 -4.81 5.17 -6.43
C ASP A 154 -5.27 5.27 -4.97
N TRP A 155 -5.56 4.14 -4.32
CA TRP A 155 -5.91 4.12 -2.90
C TRP A 155 -4.78 4.65 -2.02
N LEU A 156 -3.53 4.24 -2.28
CA LEU A 156 -2.36 4.74 -1.57
C LEU A 156 -2.16 6.25 -1.78
N GLY A 157 -2.36 6.73 -3.02
CA GLY A 157 -2.32 8.16 -3.34
C GLY A 157 -3.35 8.98 -2.57
N LEU A 158 -4.60 8.46 -2.43
CA LEU A 158 -5.66 9.10 -1.64
C LEU A 158 -5.32 9.17 -0.14
N LEU A 159 -4.56 8.19 0.38
CA LEU A 159 -4.10 8.15 1.75
C LEU A 159 -2.79 8.94 1.98
N GLY A 160 -2.25 9.59 0.94
CA GLY A 160 -1.05 10.41 1.04
C GLY A 160 0.27 9.63 1.03
N TYR A 161 0.29 8.45 0.44
CA TYR A 161 1.51 7.68 0.26
C TYR A 161 2.23 8.06 -1.03
N GLN A 162 3.55 8.10 -0.96
CA GLN A 162 4.42 8.13 -2.13
C GLN A 162 4.88 6.71 -2.45
N LEU A 163 4.60 6.27 -3.66
CA LEU A 163 5.13 5.00 -4.16
C LEU A 163 6.63 5.15 -4.44
N VAL A 164 7.44 4.30 -3.82
CA VAL A 164 8.90 4.30 -3.97
C VAL A 164 9.41 3.10 -4.76
N HIS A 165 8.60 2.04 -4.88
CA HIS A 165 8.91 0.86 -5.70
C HIS A 165 7.62 0.24 -6.24
N ASP A 166 7.68 -0.20 -7.50
CA ASP A 166 6.58 -0.88 -8.19
C ASP A 166 7.17 -1.92 -9.16
N GLU A 167 7.09 -3.18 -8.79
CA GLU A 167 7.68 -4.28 -9.54
C GLU A 167 6.64 -5.37 -9.81
N ARG A 168 6.87 -6.10 -10.91
CA ARG A 168 6.08 -7.29 -11.29
C ARG A 168 6.98 -8.51 -11.21
N LEU A 169 6.51 -9.50 -10.47
CA LEU A 169 7.22 -10.72 -10.17
C LEU A 169 6.46 -11.93 -10.72
N CYS A 170 7.15 -13.06 -10.80
CA CYS A 170 6.57 -14.35 -11.18
C CYS A 170 5.78 -14.31 -12.49
N TYR A 171 6.48 -14.57 -13.60
CA TYR A 171 5.86 -14.64 -14.94
C TYR A 171 5.33 -16.04 -15.28
N HIS A 172 4.94 -16.83 -14.29
CA HIS A 172 4.33 -18.15 -14.47
C HIS A 172 2.91 -18.16 -13.88
N ALA A 173 2.07 -19.00 -14.44
CA ALA A 173 0.76 -19.24 -13.88
C ALA A 173 0.91 -20.06 -12.59
N PHE A 174 0.18 -19.69 -11.53
CA PHE A 174 0.10 -20.48 -10.28
C PHE A 174 -0.71 -21.78 -10.48
N MET A 175 -0.51 -22.48 -11.61
CA MET A 175 -1.20 -23.72 -11.93
C MET A 175 -0.16 -24.82 -11.99
N SER A 176 -0.28 -25.79 -11.08
CA SER A 176 0.67 -26.91 -10.95
C SER A 176 0.81 -27.78 -12.22
N ASP A 177 -0.17 -27.72 -13.11
CA ASP A 177 -0.25 -28.60 -14.27
C ASP A 177 0.20 -27.92 -15.57
N TRP A 178 0.65 -26.65 -15.51
CA TRP A 178 1.05 -25.91 -16.70
C TRP A 178 2.46 -25.33 -16.54
N ASP A 179 3.43 -26.16 -16.88
CA ASP A 179 4.80 -25.67 -17.09
C ASP A 179 4.86 -24.86 -18.37
N PHE A 180 4.78 -23.56 -18.25
CA PHE A 180 5.09 -22.66 -19.36
C PHE A 180 6.55 -22.89 -19.79
N PRO A 181 6.82 -23.14 -21.09
CA PRO A 181 8.19 -23.28 -21.58
C PRO A 181 9.06 -22.09 -21.16
N LEU A 182 10.27 -22.35 -20.72
CA LEU A 182 11.25 -21.32 -20.25
C LEU A 182 11.40 -20.18 -21.25
N LEU A 183 11.34 -20.47 -22.55
CA LEU A 183 11.41 -19.46 -23.62
C LEU A 183 10.23 -18.48 -23.60
N LEU A 184 9.01 -18.96 -23.28
CA LEU A 184 7.82 -18.10 -23.16
C LEU A 184 7.90 -17.22 -21.91
N ARG A 185 8.47 -17.71 -20.81
CA ARG A 185 8.70 -16.92 -19.58
C ARG A 185 9.67 -15.77 -19.84
N GLN A 186 10.78 -16.03 -20.53
CA GLN A 186 11.77 -15.01 -20.91
C GLN A 186 11.18 -14.00 -21.90
N TRP A 187 10.39 -14.48 -22.87
CA TRP A 187 9.71 -13.64 -23.85
C TRP A 187 8.67 -12.72 -23.20
N GLN A 188 7.84 -13.23 -22.27
CA GLN A 188 6.89 -12.45 -21.49
C GLN A 188 7.58 -11.35 -20.69
N HIS A 189 8.67 -11.68 -19.98
CA HIS A 189 9.43 -10.71 -19.20
C HIS A 189 9.95 -9.55 -20.06
N HIS A 190 10.42 -9.85 -21.26
CA HIS A 190 11.03 -8.86 -22.14
C HIS A 190 9.99 -7.99 -22.88
N TRP A 191 8.90 -8.59 -23.35
CA TRP A 191 7.93 -7.91 -24.23
C TRP A 191 6.69 -7.40 -23.49
N LEU A 192 6.34 -7.97 -22.34
CA LEU A 192 5.16 -7.66 -21.57
C LEU A 192 5.47 -7.53 -20.07
N PRO A 193 6.29 -6.55 -19.65
CA PRO A 193 6.71 -6.40 -18.25
C PRO A 193 5.56 -6.17 -17.28
N GLY A 194 4.38 -5.80 -17.76
CA GLY A 194 3.17 -5.60 -16.95
C GLY A 194 2.41 -6.88 -16.57
N THR A 195 2.77 -8.06 -17.14
CA THR A 195 2.01 -9.32 -17.00
C THR A 195 2.51 -10.25 -15.91
N GLY A 196 3.46 -9.83 -15.08
CA GLY A 196 3.88 -10.61 -13.92
C GLY A 196 2.70 -10.97 -13.03
N ALA A 197 2.69 -12.21 -12.51
CA ALA A 197 1.57 -12.76 -11.76
C ALA A 197 1.32 -12.04 -10.43
N VAL A 198 2.38 -11.51 -9.84
CA VAL A 198 2.32 -10.77 -8.57
C VAL A 198 2.96 -9.40 -8.75
N TYR A 199 2.34 -8.39 -8.17
CA TYR A 199 2.94 -7.08 -8.00
C TYR A 199 3.50 -6.91 -6.60
N LEU A 200 4.60 -6.18 -6.50
CA LEU A 200 5.18 -5.73 -5.24
C LEU A 200 5.22 -4.20 -5.26
N LEU A 201 4.56 -3.60 -4.28
CA LEU A 201 4.54 -2.15 -4.06
C LEU A 201 5.23 -1.84 -2.75
N VAL A 202 6.18 -0.92 -2.76
CA VAL A 202 6.72 -0.31 -1.54
C VAL A 202 6.34 1.16 -1.57
N ALA A 203 5.63 1.60 -0.55
CA ALA A 203 5.14 2.96 -0.42
C ALA A 203 5.62 3.57 0.90
N ARG A 204 5.84 4.86 0.89
CA ARG A 204 6.21 5.63 2.07
C ARG A 204 5.11 6.62 2.41
N LYS A 205 4.64 6.62 3.65
CA LYS A 205 3.68 7.60 4.13
C LYS A 205 4.33 8.98 4.16
N LEU A 206 3.76 9.93 3.42
CA LEU A 206 4.29 11.29 3.42
C LEU A 206 3.99 11.96 4.77
N GLU A 207 4.93 12.75 5.24
CA GLU A 207 4.65 13.70 6.29
C GLU A 207 3.72 14.77 5.72
N ALA A 208 2.55 14.95 6.32
CA ALA A 208 1.77 16.14 6.04
C ALA A 208 2.59 17.33 6.58
N PRO A 209 3.17 18.19 5.71
CA PRO A 209 3.86 19.35 6.23
C PRO A 209 2.82 20.18 6.97
N LEU A 210 2.96 20.28 8.29
CA LEU A 210 2.29 21.30 9.10
C LEU A 210 2.91 22.65 8.72
N THR A 211 2.72 23.05 7.46
CA THR A 211 2.99 24.43 7.08
C THR A 211 1.88 25.25 7.74
N PRO A 212 2.15 26.02 8.80
CA PRO A 212 1.14 26.92 9.31
C PRO A 212 0.78 27.81 8.13
N LEU A 213 -0.45 27.72 7.64
CA LEU A 213 -0.99 28.72 6.73
C LEU A 213 -0.85 30.04 7.49
N THR A 214 0.21 30.77 7.18
CA THR A 214 0.37 32.14 7.66
C THR A 214 -0.89 32.83 7.18
N ASN A 215 -1.83 33.05 8.09
CA ASN A 215 -3.03 33.80 7.82
C ASN A 215 -2.54 35.20 7.45
N ARG A 216 -2.30 35.39 6.16
CA ARG A 216 -2.01 36.69 5.57
C ARG A 216 -3.30 37.44 5.79
N GLN A 217 -3.44 38.01 7.02
CA GLN A 217 -4.41 39.04 7.27
C GLN A 217 -4.15 40.05 6.15
N ARG A 218 -5.06 40.06 5.15
CA ARG A 218 -5.15 41.15 4.20
C ARG A 218 -5.22 42.38 5.10
N LYS A 219 -4.10 43.09 5.27
CA LYS A 219 -4.13 44.47 5.73
C LYS A 219 -5.14 45.15 4.82
N ARG A 220 -6.34 45.37 5.33
CA ARG A 220 -7.26 46.30 4.75
C ARG A 220 -6.44 47.60 4.64
N VAL A 221 -6.03 47.93 3.45
CA VAL A 221 -5.55 49.28 3.16
C VAL A 221 -6.78 50.18 3.35
N SER A 222 -7.00 50.58 4.60
CA SER A 222 -7.87 51.66 4.97
C SER A 222 -7.12 52.92 4.54
N GLY A 223 -7.52 53.48 3.42
CA GLY A 223 -6.79 54.64 2.94
C GLY A 223 -7.37 55.22 1.68
N TRP A 224 -8.67 55.34 1.60
CA TRP A 224 -9.25 56.37 0.77
C TRP A 224 -9.80 57.47 1.67
N GLN A 225 -8.96 58.47 2.03
CA GLN A 225 -9.40 59.72 2.57
C GLN A 225 -9.79 60.60 1.39
N PRO A 226 -11.06 61.06 1.29
CA PRO A 226 -11.40 62.07 0.29
C PRO A 226 -10.62 63.34 0.59
N ALA A 227 -9.98 63.90 -0.43
CA ALA A 227 -9.30 65.18 -0.35
C ALA A 227 -10.25 66.28 0.17
N ALA A 228 -9.80 67.01 1.15
CA ALA A 228 -10.50 68.17 1.66
C ALA A 228 -10.66 69.17 0.54
N THR A 229 -11.93 69.45 0.12
CA THR A 229 -12.26 70.54 -0.82
C THR A 229 -11.88 71.86 -0.18
N ALA A 230 -10.87 72.53 -0.69
CA ALA A 230 -10.57 73.89 -0.32
C ALA A 230 -11.75 74.82 -0.62
N GLY A 231 -12.42 75.27 0.41
CA GLY A 231 -13.46 76.25 0.30
C GLY A 231 -12.90 77.56 -0.19
N TYR A 232 -13.31 78.01 -1.38
CA TYR A 232 -13.00 79.35 -1.89
C TYR A 232 -13.89 80.37 -1.19
N SER A 233 -13.31 81.13 -0.24
CA SER A 233 -13.92 82.24 0.44
C SER A 233 -13.74 83.49 -0.39
N GLY A 234 -14.66 83.76 -1.29
CA GLY A 234 -14.73 85.02 -2.03
C GLY A 234 -15.30 86.14 -1.16
N ARG A 235 -14.46 87.02 -0.74
CA ARG A 235 -14.81 88.22 0.02
C ARG A 235 -15.19 89.35 -1.03
N MET A 236 -16.49 89.57 -1.16
CA MET A 236 -17.01 90.76 -1.84
C MET A 236 -16.77 92.01 -1.00
N LYS A 237 -15.95 92.93 -1.50
CA LYS A 237 -15.96 94.31 -1.06
C LYS A 237 -17.03 95.12 -1.90
N ARG A 238 -17.94 95.74 -1.16
CA ARG A 238 -18.79 96.78 -1.66
C ARG A 238 -18.06 98.15 -1.54
N GLU A 239 -18.04 98.85 -2.54
CA GLU A 239 -18.28 100.32 -2.64
C GLU A 239 -19.34 100.59 -3.71
#